data_98e5d35f195c4a858fae5290342d283b
#
_entry.id   98e5d35f195c4a858fae5290342d283b
#
_cell.length_a   1.000
_cell.length_b   1.000
_cell.length_c   1.000
_cell.angle_alpha   90.00
_cell.angle_beta   90.00
_cell.angle_gamma   90.00
#
_symmetry.space_group_name_H-M   'P 1'
#
loop_
_entity.id
_entity.type
_entity.pdbx_description
1 polymer ?
#
loop_
_entity_poly.entity_id
_entity_poly.type
_entity_poly.pdbx_seq_one_letter_code
_entity_poly.pdbx_strand_id
1 'polypeptide(L)'
;MAQTMQFDLVSPERALASLQASAVQIPGSEGDMTAMPQHAPTITTLRPGVLKVESPEGSSEYLVTGGFAEIAGDSLSVLAERAIPIAEMTRDQMDALIEEAREMYKTAKEEDQPHGLVEDAAKLLADMEALGTHMSL
;
A
#
# COMPACT_ATOMS: atom_id res chain seq x y z
N MET A 1 21.85 11.76 -16.87
CA MET A 1 21.67 10.62 -15.98
C MET A 1 20.37 10.76 -15.22
N ALA A 2 19.62 9.67 -15.13
CA ALA A 2 18.40 9.67 -14.33
C ALA A 2 18.76 9.81 -12.86
N GLN A 3 18.10 10.71 -12.17
CA GLN A 3 18.24 10.82 -10.73
C GLN A 3 17.42 9.71 -10.09
N THR A 4 17.95 9.16 -9.00
CA THR A 4 17.27 8.13 -8.25
C THR A 4 17.26 8.48 -6.76
N MET A 5 16.37 7.79 -6.04
CA MET A 5 16.30 7.91 -4.59
C MET A 5 16.34 6.52 -3.98
N GLN A 6 16.80 6.42 -2.76
CA GLN A 6 16.80 5.17 -2.04
C GLN A 6 15.35 4.82 -1.67
N PHE A 7 14.88 3.67 -2.12
CA PHE A 7 13.54 3.18 -1.81
C PHE A 7 13.64 1.92 -0.98
N ASP A 8 12.93 1.90 0.14
CA ASP A 8 12.83 0.74 1.01
C ASP A 8 11.38 0.44 1.29
N LEU A 9 10.98 -0.81 1.12
CA LEU A 9 9.64 -1.30 1.43
C LEU A 9 9.75 -2.44 2.42
N VAL A 10 9.14 -2.27 3.58
CA VAL A 10 9.23 -3.22 4.68
C VAL A 10 7.85 -3.51 5.24
N SER A 11 7.58 -4.76 5.57
CA SER A 11 6.43 -5.17 6.37
C SER A 11 6.94 -5.84 7.64
N PRO A 12 6.08 -6.06 8.66
CA PRO A 12 6.52 -6.75 9.88
C PRO A 12 7.13 -8.12 9.63
N GLU A 13 6.74 -8.79 8.55
CA GLU A 13 7.21 -10.14 8.28
C GLU A 13 8.52 -10.19 7.49
N ARG A 14 8.77 -9.18 6.65
CA ARG A 14 9.99 -9.18 5.83
C ARG A 14 10.28 -7.83 5.17
N ALA A 15 11.52 -7.66 4.75
CA ALA A 15 11.91 -6.57 3.87
C ALA A 15 11.61 -7.01 2.43
N LEU A 16 10.81 -6.24 1.71
CA LEU A 16 10.34 -6.58 0.37
C LEU A 16 11.22 -6.01 -0.72
N ALA A 17 11.73 -4.81 -0.53
CA ALA A 17 12.51 -4.11 -1.54
C ALA A 17 13.47 -3.12 -0.90
N SER A 18 14.65 -2.98 -1.49
CA SER A 18 15.63 -1.95 -1.16
C SER A 18 16.41 -1.70 -2.45
N LEU A 19 16.16 -0.55 -3.08
CA LEU A 19 16.76 -0.28 -4.39
C LEU A 19 16.74 1.21 -4.69
N GLN A 20 17.43 1.60 -5.77
CA GLN A 20 17.39 2.96 -6.28
C GLN A 20 16.20 3.09 -7.24
N ALA A 21 15.27 3.96 -6.92
CA ALA A 21 14.05 4.15 -7.70
C ALA A 21 14.05 5.54 -8.34
N SER A 22 13.50 5.63 -9.55
CA SER A 22 13.32 6.92 -10.23
C SER A 22 11.98 7.55 -9.92
N ALA A 23 10.96 6.75 -9.65
CA ALA A 23 9.64 7.21 -9.25
C ALA A 23 8.88 6.10 -8.54
N VAL A 24 8.08 6.46 -7.55
CA VAL A 24 7.22 5.51 -6.84
C VAL A 24 5.83 6.11 -6.71
N GLN A 25 4.83 5.41 -7.25
CA GLN A 25 3.43 5.81 -7.08
C GLN A 25 2.89 5.17 -5.82
N ILE A 26 2.38 5.99 -4.92
CA ILE A 26 1.99 5.60 -3.56
C ILE A 26 0.47 5.76 -3.41
N PRO A 27 -0.24 4.72 -2.92
CA PRO A 27 -1.67 4.84 -2.63
C PRO A 27 -1.87 5.54 -1.28
N GLY A 28 -1.79 6.87 -1.27
CA GLY A 28 -1.98 7.65 -0.05
C GLY A 28 -3.43 7.69 0.39
N SER A 29 -3.66 7.91 1.68
CA SER A 29 -5.01 7.95 2.25
C SER A 29 -5.85 9.09 1.69
N GLU A 30 -5.22 10.17 1.26
CA GLU A 30 -5.90 11.33 0.69
C GLU A 30 -5.87 11.35 -0.83
N GLY A 31 -5.30 10.33 -1.45
CA GLY A 31 -5.20 10.18 -2.88
C GLY A 31 -3.84 9.65 -3.29
N ASP A 32 -3.76 9.17 -4.52
CA ASP A 32 -2.50 8.67 -5.06
C ASP A 32 -1.50 9.81 -5.20
N MET A 33 -0.24 9.52 -4.90
CA MET A 33 0.83 10.49 -5.08
C MET A 33 2.05 9.81 -5.67
N THR A 34 2.87 10.59 -6.36
CA THR A 34 4.10 10.08 -6.96
C THR A 34 5.29 10.74 -6.29
N ALA A 35 6.15 9.92 -5.68
CA ALA A 35 7.39 10.39 -5.10
C ALA A 35 8.50 10.27 -6.12
N MET A 36 9.27 11.35 -6.28
CA MET A 36 10.42 11.40 -7.15
C MET A 36 11.60 11.97 -6.38
N PRO A 37 12.84 11.79 -6.86
CA PRO A 37 13.99 12.37 -6.17
C PRO A 37 13.81 13.87 -5.92
N GLN A 38 14.31 14.35 -4.78
CA GLN A 38 14.22 15.75 -4.36
C GLN A 38 12.79 16.21 -4.02
N HIS A 39 11.88 15.27 -3.74
CA HIS A 39 10.54 15.61 -3.28
C HIS A 39 10.63 16.26 -1.89
N ALA A 40 9.74 17.22 -1.62
CA ALA A 40 9.67 17.84 -0.30
C ALA A 40 9.36 16.77 0.77
N PRO A 41 9.93 16.90 1.97
CA PRO A 41 9.66 15.95 3.05
C PRO A 41 8.15 15.81 3.30
N THR A 42 7.67 14.59 3.34
CA THR A 42 6.24 14.29 3.46
C THR A 42 6.05 12.97 4.18
N ILE A 43 5.05 12.90 5.04
CA ILE A 43 4.63 11.65 5.65
C ILE A 43 3.15 11.49 5.29
N THR A 44 2.78 10.33 4.77
CA THR A 44 1.39 10.01 4.46
C THR A 44 1.04 8.60 4.92
N THR A 45 -0.19 8.41 5.35
CA THR A 45 -0.69 7.07 5.63
C THR A 45 -1.13 6.42 4.32
N LEU A 46 -1.16 5.08 4.32
CA LEU A 46 -1.50 4.29 3.13
C LEU A 46 -2.93 3.76 3.23
N ARG A 47 -3.62 3.76 2.10
CA ARG A 47 -4.85 2.98 1.93
C ARG A 47 -4.50 1.71 1.19
N PRO A 48 -5.34 0.67 1.25
CA PRO A 48 -5.11 -0.53 0.43
C PRO A 48 -5.02 -0.13 -1.04
N GLY A 49 -3.95 -0.55 -1.70
CA GLY A 49 -3.75 -0.20 -3.09
C GLY A 49 -2.48 -0.82 -3.65
N VAL A 50 -2.15 -0.43 -4.86
CA VAL A 50 -0.95 -0.90 -5.55
C VAL A 50 0.10 0.18 -5.52
N LEU A 51 1.27 -0.18 -4.99
CA LEU A 51 2.45 0.68 -4.99
C LEU A 51 3.26 0.30 -6.22
N LYS A 52 3.53 1.27 -7.10
CA LYS A 52 4.28 1.05 -8.33
C LYS A 52 5.65 1.69 -8.22
N VAL A 53 6.68 0.89 -8.46
CA VAL A 53 8.07 1.33 -8.35
C VAL A 53 8.70 1.31 -9.74
N GLU A 54 9.23 2.44 -10.18
CA GLU A 54 10.00 2.51 -11.41
C GLU A 54 11.47 2.72 -11.08
N SER A 55 12.32 1.94 -11.70
CA SER A 55 13.76 2.04 -11.53
C SER A 55 14.46 1.91 -12.86
N PRO A 56 15.77 2.28 -12.95
CA PRO A 56 16.54 2.07 -14.18
C PRO A 56 16.57 0.61 -14.63
N GLU A 57 16.35 -0.32 -13.70
CA GLU A 57 16.39 -1.76 -13.99
C GLU A 57 15.04 -2.36 -14.35
N GLY A 58 13.95 -1.57 -14.26
CA GLY A 58 12.61 -2.03 -14.59
C GLY A 58 11.57 -1.54 -13.62
N SER A 59 10.37 -2.11 -13.72
CA SER A 59 9.22 -1.73 -12.90
C SER A 59 8.79 -2.89 -12.03
N SER A 60 8.29 -2.58 -10.84
CA SER A 60 7.75 -3.57 -9.91
C SER A 60 6.47 -3.02 -9.28
N GLU A 61 5.55 -3.92 -8.94
CA GLU A 61 4.31 -3.54 -8.29
C GLU A 61 4.08 -4.39 -7.06
N TYR A 62 3.55 -3.75 -6.01
CA TYR A 62 3.27 -4.41 -4.73
C TYR A 62 1.87 -4.04 -4.28
N LEU A 63 1.11 -5.03 -3.81
CA LEU A 63 -0.11 -4.77 -3.09
C LEU A 63 0.29 -4.37 -1.66
N VAL A 64 -0.18 -3.22 -1.19
CA VAL A 64 0.05 -2.80 0.18
C VAL A 64 -1.27 -2.54 0.88
N THR A 65 -1.31 -2.83 2.18
CA THR A 65 -2.48 -2.55 3.01
C THR A 65 -2.00 -1.85 4.27
N GLY A 66 -2.52 -0.66 4.53
CA GLY A 66 -2.17 0.07 5.74
C GLY A 66 -0.70 0.47 5.85
N GLY A 67 -0.38 1.19 6.90
CA GLY A 67 0.97 1.66 7.13
C GLY A 67 1.18 3.11 6.70
N PHE A 68 2.41 3.48 6.47
CA PHE A 68 2.74 4.84 6.08
C PHE A 68 3.98 4.91 5.22
N ALA A 69 4.12 6.03 4.50
CA ALA A 69 5.29 6.34 3.69
C ALA A 69 5.91 7.63 4.17
N GLU A 70 7.23 7.65 4.26
CA GLU A 70 7.99 8.84 4.64
C GLU A 70 8.96 9.19 3.52
N ILE A 71 8.82 10.40 3.00
CA ILE A 71 9.72 10.96 2.00
C ILE A 71 10.63 11.95 2.70
N ALA A 72 11.94 11.77 2.55
CA ALA A 72 12.92 12.65 3.18
C ALA A 72 14.13 12.79 2.26
N GLY A 73 14.25 13.96 1.59
CA GLY A 73 15.36 14.21 0.66
C GLY A 73 15.36 13.20 -0.49
N ASP A 74 16.42 12.43 -0.59
CA ASP A 74 16.58 11.42 -1.63
C ASP A 74 16.24 10.01 -1.17
N SER A 75 15.38 9.89 -0.16
CA SER A 75 14.95 8.59 0.32
C SER A 75 13.44 8.51 0.49
N LEU A 76 12.92 7.31 0.29
CA LEU A 76 11.52 6.99 0.51
C LEU A 76 11.45 5.67 1.28
N SER A 77 10.88 5.72 2.47
CA SER A 77 10.68 4.53 3.30
C SER A 77 9.19 4.24 3.39
N VAL A 78 8.81 3.02 3.06
CA VAL A 78 7.42 2.57 3.16
C VAL A 78 7.35 1.44 4.17
N LEU A 79 6.56 1.66 5.21
CA LEU A 79 6.29 0.64 6.23
C LEU A 79 4.83 0.24 6.09
N ALA A 80 4.60 -0.90 5.46
CA ALA A 80 3.27 -1.41 5.19
C ALA A 80 2.88 -2.45 6.23
N GLU A 81 1.61 -2.50 6.58
CA GLU A 81 1.11 -3.58 7.45
C GLU A 81 1.22 -4.91 6.74
N ARG A 82 0.90 -4.93 5.45
CA ARG A 82 1.14 -6.06 4.56
C ARG A 82 1.63 -5.53 3.23
N ALA A 83 2.54 -6.26 2.62
CA ALA A 83 3.03 -5.96 1.29
C ALA A 83 3.30 -7.28 0.58
N ILE A 84 2.74 -7.43 -0.63
CA ILE A 84 2.86 -8.65 -1.41
C ILE A 84 3.21 -8.25 -2.84
N PRO A 85 4.31 -8.78 -3.41
CA PRO A 85 4.59 -8.51 -4.82
C PRO A 85 3.43 -8.99 -5.69
N ILE A 86 2.99 -8.15 -6.62
CA ILE A 86 1.86 -8.49 -7.49
C ILE A 86 2.14 -9.78 -8.28
N ALA A 87 3.40 -10.01 -8.66
CA ALA A 87 3.78 -11.23 -9.36
C ALA A 87 3.53 -12.50 -8.55
N GLU A 88 3.46 -12.38 -7.22
CA GLU A 88 3.19 -13.51 -6.32
C GLU A 88 1.72 -13.59 -5.89
N MET A 89 0.89 -12.61 -6.29
CA MET A 89 -0.53 -12.60 -5.91
C MET A 89 -1.34 -13.60 -6.72
N THR A 90 -2.29 -14.25 -6.04
CA THR A 90 -3.28 -15.10 -6.69
C THR A 90 -4.67 -14.57 -6.38
N ARG A 91 -5.67 -15.01 -7.16
CA ARG A 91 -7.05 -14.65 -6.91
C ARG A 91 -7.50 -15.11 -5.52
N ASP A 92 -7.07 -16.30 -5.12
CA ASP A 92 -7.41 -16.85 -3.81
C ASP A 92 -6.86 -15.98 -2.68
N GLN A 93 -5.63 -15.48 -2.83
CA GLN A 93 -5.04 -14.57 -1.84
C GLN A 93 -5.80 -13.26 -1.77
N MET A 94 -6.20 -12.71 -2.91
CA MET A 94 -6.98 -11.47 -2.96
C MET A 94 -8.33 -11.67 -2.30
N ASP A 95 -9.00 -12.78 -2.60
CA ASP A 95 -10.31 -13.10 -2.01
C ASP A 95 -10.19 -13.28 -0.49
N ALA A 96 -9.10 -13.87 -0.01
CA ALA A 96 -8.86 -14.02 1.42
C ALA A 96 -8.69 -12.67 2.12
N LEU A 97 -8.00 -11.72 1.49
CA LEU A 97 -7.84 -10.37 2.04
C LEU A 97 -9.18 -9.63 2.09
N ILE A 98 -10.00 -9.77 1.06
CA ILE A 98 -11.33 -9.17 1.02
C ILE A 98 -12.21 -9.76 2.13
N GLU A 99 -12.17 -11.08 2.30
CA GLU A 99 -12.95 -11.75 3.32
C GLU A 99 -12.51 -11.32 4.73
N GLU A 100 -11.21 -11.16 4.94
CA GLU A 100 -10.69 -10.65 6.20
C GLU A 100 -11.24 -9.25 6.50
N ALA A 101 -11.26 -8.36 5.51
CA ALA A 101 -11.80 -7.01 5.67
C ALA A 101 -13.31 -7.06 5.95
N ARG A 102 -14.03 -7.99 5.30
CA ARG A 102 -15.46 -8.17 5.51
C ARG A 102 -15.75 -8.64 6.94
N GLU A 103 -14.97 -9.56 7.46
CA GLU A 103 -15.11 -10.03 8.82
C GLU A 103 -14.82 -8.92 9.84
N MET A 104 -13.82 -8.09 9.60
CA MET A 104 -13.52 -6.95 10.45
C MET A 104 -14.70 -5.98 10.52
N TYR A 105 -15.31 -5.70 9.38
CA TYR A 105 -16.47 -4.81 9.32
C TYR A 105 -17.66 -5.41 10.06
N LYS A 106 -17.93 -6.68 9.84
CA LYS A 106 -19.02 -7.41 10.51
C LYS A 106 -18.85 -7.39 12.03
N THR A 107 -17.63 -7.71 12.49
CA THR A 107 -17.30 -7.71 13.92
C THR A 107 -17.48 -6.32 14.54
N ALA A 108 -17.02 -5.29 13.85
CA ALA A 108 -17.15 -3.91 14.33
C ALA A 108 -18.62 -3.51 14.51
N LYS A 109 -19.49 -3.90 13.57
CA LYS A 109 -20.92 -3.62 13.66
C LYS A 109 -21.60 -4.40 14.77
N GLU A 110 -21.31 -5.71 14.88
CA GLU A 110 -21.95 -6.60 15.84
C GLU A 110 -21.56 -6.30 17.28
N GLU A 111 -20.32 -5.84 17.49
CA GLU A 111 -19.81 -5.52 18.82
C GLU A 111 -20.15 -4.09 19.26
N ASP A 112 -20.95 -3.37 18.49
CA ASP A 112 -21.37 -2.02 18.78
C ASP A 112 -20.17 -1.11 19.06
N GLN A 113 -19.15 -1.22 18.20
CA GLN A 113 -17.94 -0.42 18.26
C GLN A 113 -18.24 1.06 18.05
N PRO A 114 -17.39 1.97 18.53
CA PRO A 114 -17.57 3.41 18.25
C PRO A 114 -17.74 3.66 16.75
N HIS A 115 -18.60 4.62 16.41
CA HIS A 115 -18.98 4.93 15.03
C HIS A 115 -17.76 5.08 14.09
N GLY A 116 -16.70 5.76 14.56
CA GLY A 116 -15.49 5.94 13.76
C GLY A 116 -14.81 4.62 13.37
N LEU A 117 -14.79 3.63 14.28
CA LEU A 117 -14.20 2.33 14.00
C LEU A 117 -15.03 1.54 12.99
N VAL A 118 -16.36 1.66 13.04
CA VAL A 118 -17.23 1.02 12.07
C VAL A 118 -17.04 1.63 10.69
N GLU A 119 -16.94 2.96 10.62
CA GLU A 119 -16.70 3.66 9.36
C GLU A 119 -15.34 3.29 8.76
N ASP A 120 -14.30 3.21 9.59
CA ASP A 120 -12.97 2.83 9.13
C ASP A 120 -12.97 1.41 8.57
N ALA A 121 -13.66 0.47 9.24
CA ALA A 121 -13.77 -0.90 8.76
C ALA A 121 -14.55 -0.97 7.46
N ALA A 122 -15.62 -0.18 7.31
CA ALA A 122 -16.39 -0.12 6.08
C ALA A 122 -15.56 0.42 4.92
N LYS A 123 -14.76 1.45 5.18
CA LYS A 123 -13.88 2.03 4.16
C LYS A 123 -12.81 1.03 3.73
N LEU A 124 -12.20 0.33 4.68
CA LEU A 124 -11.22 -0.70 4.38
C LEU A 124 -11.82 -1.77 3.48
N LEU A 125 -13.02 -2.25 3.82
CA LEU A 125 -13.70 -3.26 3.01
C LEU A 125 -13.96 -2.74 1.59
N ALA A 126 -14.49 -1.51 1.46
CA ALA A 126 -14.77 -0.93 0.15
C ALA A 126 -13.48 -0.81 -0.68
N ASP A 127 -12.38 -0.36 -0.08
CA ASP A 127 -11.10 -0.23 -0.76
C ASP A 127 -10.58 -1.60 -1.21
N MET A 128 -10.71 -2.63 -0.37
CA MET A 128 -10.27 -3.98 -0.71
C MET A 128 -11.10 -4.59 -1.82
N GLU A 129 -12.42 -4.40 -1.81
CA GLU A 129 -13.29 -4.89 -2.86
C GLU A 129 -13.00 -4.21 -4.21
N ALA A 130 -12.79 -2.89 -4.19
CA ALA A 130 -12.44 -2.15 -5.39
C ALA A 130 -11.11 -2.63 -5.97
N LEU A 131 -10.13 -2.88 -5.11
CA LEU A 131 -8.83 -3.38 -5.52
C LEU A 131 -8.95 -4.76 -6.16
N GLY A 132 -9.73 -5.66 -5.56
CA GLY A 132 -9.98 -6.99 -6.11
C GLY A 132 -10.66 -6.96 -7.47
N THR A 133 -11.54 -5.99 -7.69
CA THR A 133 -12.23 -5.82 -8.97
C THR A 133 -11.26 -5.36 -10.07
N HIS A 134 -10.31 -4.49 -9.73
CA HIS A 134 -9.39 -3.92 -10.71
C HIS A 134 -8.20 -4.82 -11.02
N MET A 135 -7.89 -5.78 -10.18
CA MET A 135 -6.74 -6.66 -10.39
C MET A 135 -7.10 -7.83 -11.31
N SER A 136 -6.27 -8.07 -12.31
CA SER A 136 -6.41 -9.20 -13.24
C SER A 136 -5.68 -10.43 -12.69
N LEU A 137 -6.35 -11.13 -11.81
CA LEU A 137 -5.76 -12.31 -11.16
C LEU A 137 -6.43 -13.62 -11.58
#